data_77f8054558ee62c46e3945a1b77f97a0
#
_entry.id   77f8054558ee62c46e3945a1b77f97a0
#
_cell.length_a   1.000
_cell.length_b   1.000
_cell.length_c   1.000
_cell.angle_alpha   90.00
_cell.angle_beta   90.00
_cell.angle_gamma   90.00
#
_symmetry.space_group_name_H-M   'P 1'
#
loop_
_entity.id
_entity.type
_entity.pdbx_description
1 polymer ?
#
loop_
_entity_poly.entity_id
_entity_poly.type
_entity_poly.pdbx_seq_one_letter_code
_entity_poly.pdbx_strand_id
1 'polypeptide(L)'
;MTNFNEPYLTNKEQDYIADVFKRKQFYGSGYYTKKCQEFISKKILVRNVLLTDSCTSALEIVALLLRDWGADQEIILPSYTFSSTAAAFARAGFKIIFAEINPRTMMIDIADAKSKITSNTVGIVIVHYGGFGADAKSFKQLCHANSIYLIEDAAQAFGCLEGDKHLGTIGDFGCYSFHETKNLHAGLSGALVIQNDKFVDRATHIWERGTNRQEVLKGLADKYSWVEIGGSFYPTELQAAFLCAQLESFDNNFNERKNIFQGYYDVFAGSHNLGFYYPEISNDFSSNYHAFWVVFSCPEECDFIRLRLVEYKISAYIGYVPLHSSKVGISMGYKPDDLALTEQYSQRILRLPLHNNMKNSEAKFIADLTIKLAKEYRE
;
A
#
# COMPACT_ATOMS: atom_id res chain seq x y z
N MET A 1 -7.51 25.95 7.99
CA MET A 1 -7.55 25.06 6.82
C MET A 1 -7.09 23.67 7.27
N THR A 2 -7.89 22.66 7.11
CA THR A 2 -7.50 21.29 7.45
C THR A 2 -7.00 20.61 6.17
N ASN A 3 -5.70 20.34 6.11
CA ASN A 3 -5.07 19.65 4.98
C ASN A 3 -5.49 18.17 4.97
N PHE A 4 -5.52 17.57 3.79
CA PHE A 4 -5.86 16.15 3.64
C PHE A 4 -4.85 15.25 4.35
N ASN A 5 -3.58 15.56 4.22
CA ASN A 5 -2.46 14.87 4.85
C ASN A 5 -1.37 15.87 5.21
N GLU A 6 -0.66 15.60 6.29
CA GLU A 6 0.56 16.31 6.67
C GLU A 6 1.61 15.28 7.10
N PRO A 7 2.85 15.37 6.59
CA PRO A 7 3.92 14.49 6.99
C PRO A 7 4.20 14.57 8.50
N TYR A 8 4.30 13.43 9.13
CA TYR A 8 4.63 13.33 10.55
C TYR A 8 6.13 13.41 10.77
N LEU A 9 6.58 14.20 11.76
CA LEU A 9 7.98 14.28 12.17
C LEU A 9 8.15 13.92 13.63
N THR A 10 9.20 13.14 13.93
CA THR A 10 9.51 12.67 15.29
C THR A 10 10.45 13.60 16.03
N ASN A 11 11.03 14.59 15.33
CA ASN A 11 12.13 15.47 15.76
C ASN A 11 13.49 14.75 15.96
N LYS A 12 13.62 13.48 15.56
CA LYS A 12 14.89 12.72 15.61
C LYS A 12 15.55 12.57 14.24
N GLU A 13 14.86 12.89 13.16
CA GLU A 13 15.32 12.67 11.79
C GLU A 13 16.63 13.42 11.51
N GLN A 14 16.74 14.67 12.00
CA GLN A 14 17.92 15.50 11.79
C GLN A 14 19.16 14.90 12.46
N ASP A 15 19.03 14.34 13.66
CA ASP A 15 20.14 13.72 14.39
C ASP A 15 20.65 12.47 13.68
N TYR A 16 19.74 11.68 13.12
CA TYR A 16 20.07 10.46 12.40
C TYR A 16 20.72 10.76 11.05
N ILE A 17 20.21 11.77 10.34
CA ILE A 17 20.86 12.28 9.11
C ILE A 17 22.27 12.81 9.43
N ALA A 18 22.44 13.59 10.51
CA ALA A 18 23.74 14.09 10.93
C ALA A 18 24.73 12.95 11.26
N ASP A 19 24.25 11.83 11.81
CA ASP A 19 25.10 10.64 12.06
C ASP A 19 25.57 9.98 10.76
N VAL A 20 24.77 9.98 9.69
CA VAL A 20 25.20 9.53 8.35
C VAL A 20 26.43 10.29 7.87
N PHE A 21 26.46 11.63 8.06
CA PHE A 21 27.63 12.46 7.71
C PHE A 21 28.86 12.12 8.55
N LYS A 22 28.69 11.82 9.84
CA LYS A 22 29.79 11.38 10.70
C LYS A 22 30.35 10.03 10.27
N ARG A 23 29.48 9.08 9.87
CA ARG A 23 29.85 7.75 9.37
C ARG A 23 30.48 7.78 7.99
N LYS A 24 30.26 8.85 7.21
CA LYS A 24 30.71 8.98 5.81
C LYS A 24 30.27 7.80 4.92
N GLN A 25 29.10 7.25 5.19
CA GLN A 25 28.51 6.14 4.46
C GLN A 25 27.16 6.61 3.90
N PHE A 26 27.10 6.99 2.63
CA PHE A 26 25.92 7.58 1.98
C PHE A 26 25.19 6.59 1.07
N TYR A 27 25.91 5.58 0.61
CA TYR A 27 25.43 4.55 -0.28
C TYR A 27 24.58 3.54 0.49
N GLY A 28 23.51 3.03 -0.14
CA GLY A 28 22.59 2.07 0.48
C GLY A 28 23.28 0.76 0.95
N SER A 29 22.52 -0.06 1.67
CA SER A 29 23.03 -1.31 2.29
C SER A 29 24.00 -1.06 3.46
N GLY A 30 23.97 0.15 4.05
CA GLY A 30 24.78 0.54 5.19
C GLY A 30 24.16 0.24 6.55
N TYR A 31 24.55 1.04 7.53
CA TYR A 31 24.13 0.88 8.93
C TYR A 31 22.61 1.09 9.12
N TYR A 32 22.09 2.20 8.59
CA TYR A 32 20.68 2.53 8.77
C TYR A 32 19.76 1.64 7.93
N THR A 33 20.18 1.26 6.71
CA THR A 33 19.47 0.26 5.91
C THR A 33 19.27 -1.02 6.68
N LYS A 34 20.35 -1.57 7.29
CA LYS A 34 20.28 -2.80 8.11
C LYS A 34 19.40 -2.62 9.34
N LYS A 35 19.54 -1.49 10.04
CA LYS A 35 18.75 -1.17 11.24
C LYS A 35 17.24 -1.10 10.92
N CYS A 36 16.86 -0.50 9.78
CA CYS A 36 15.47 -0.50 9.32
C CYS A 36 14.98 -1.92 8.99
N GLN A 37 15.76 -2.70 8.24
CA GLN A 37 15.40 -4.08 7.91
C GLN A 37 15.20 -4.94 9.18
N GLU A 38 16.07 -4.81 10.17
CA GLU A 38 15.95 -5.50 11.47
C GLU A 38 14.72 -5.06 12.25
N PHE A 39 14.41 -3.74 12.26
CA PHE A 39 13.22 -3.22 12.91
C PHE A 39 11.96 -3.79 12.26
N ILE A 40 11.86 -3.69 10.93
CA ILE A 40 10.72 -4.21 10.17
C ILE A 40 10.58 -5.71 10.42
N SER A 41 11.66 -6.49 10.29
CA SER A 41 11.69 -7.93 10.52
C SER A 41 11.12 -8.32 11.89
N LYS A 42 11.56 -7.63 12.95
CA LYS A 42 11.09 -7.85 14.33
C LYS A 42 9.64 -7.41 14.52
N LYS A 43 9.23 -6.26 13.95
CA LYS A 43 7.91 -5.68 14.15
C LYS A 43 6.81 -6.53 13.51
N ILE A 44 7.06 -7.07 12.32
CA ILE A 44 6.08 -7.85 11.56
C ILE A 44 6.38 -9.36 11.51
N LEU A 45 7.35 -9.82 12.33
CA LEU A 45 7.69 -11.23 12.54
C LEU A 45 8.06 -12.00 11.27
N VAL A 46 8.92 -11.41 10.43
CA VAL A 46 9.42 -12.03 9.18
C VAL A 46 10.94 -12.11 9.16
N ARG A 47 11.50 -13.02 8.34
CA ARG A 47 12.96 -13.19 8.20
C ARG A 47 13.57 -12.30 7.13
N ASN A 48 12.95 -12.28 5.96
CA ASN A 48 13.56 -11.73 4.76
C ASN A 48 12.90 -10.40 4.42
N VAL A 49 13.64 -9.32 4.65
CA VAL A 49 13.23 -7.94 4.35
C VAL A 49 14.34 -7.27 3.54
N LEU A 50 13.99 -6.72 2.39
CA LEU A 50 14.84 -5.82 1.63
C LEU A 50 14.25 -4.42 1.70
N LEU A 51 15.01 -3.47 2.22
CA LEU A 51 14.62 -2.05 2.19
C LEU A 51 14.78 -1.54 0.76
N THR A 52 13.75 -0.90 0.21
CA THR A 52 13.75 -0.37 -1.15
C THR A 52 13.61 1.16 -1.16
N ASP A 53 13.98 1.80 -2.25
CA ASP A 53 13.82 3.24 -2.43
C ASP A 53 12.36 3.66 -2.58
N SER A 54 11.47 2.70 -2.93
CA SER A 54 10.02 2.89 -3.00
C SER A 54 9.28 1.55 -2.92
N CYS A 55 7.97 1.59 -2.62
CA CYS A 55 7.09 0.41 -2.76
C CYS A 55 6.98 -0.02 -4.23
N THR A 56 7.05 0.92 -5.16
CA THR A 56 7.10 0.61 -6.60
C THR A 56 8.27 -0.30 -6.93
N SER A 57 9.46 0.01 -6.42
CA SER A 57 10.65 -0.83 -6.57
C SER A 57 10.50 -2.20 -5.92
N ALA A 58 9.81 -2.29 -4.78
CA ALA A 58 9.49 -3.59 -4.17
C ALA A 58 8.60 -4.44 -5.11
N LEU A 59 7.55 -3.85 -5.69
CA LEU A 59 6.68 -4.51 -6.67
C LEU A 59 7.45 -4.87 -7.95
N GLU A 60 8.35 -4.01 -8.43
CA GLU A 60 9.19 -4.28 -9.61
C GLU A 60 10.15 -5.46 -9.38
N ILE A 61 10.74 -5.58 -8.19
CA ILE A 61 11.54 -6.75 -7.83
C ILE A 61 10.69 -8.03 -7.89
N VAL A 62 9.47 -8.00 -7.34
CA VAL A 62 8.55 -9.16 -7.41
C VAL A 62 8.20 -9.49 -8.86
N ALA A 63 7.91 -8.48 -9.69
CA ALA A 63 7.62 -8.68 -11.10
C ALA A 63 8.81 -9.34 -11.84
N LEU A 64 10.04 -8.88 -11.60
CA LEU A 64 11.25 -9.48 -12.18
C LEU A 64 11.51 -10.90 -11.66
N LEU A 65 11.22 -11.18 -10.39
CA LEU A 65 11.35 -12.53 -9.80
C LEU A 65 10.40 -13.53 -10.45
N LEU A 66 9.19 -13.10 -10.79
CA LEU A 66 8.15 -13.98 -11.34
C LEU A 66 8.17 -14.05 -12.85
N ARG A 67 8.94 -13.18 -13.52
CA ARG A 67 8.97 -13.12 -14.98
C ARG A 67 9.73 -14.30 -15.59
N ASP A 68 9.06 -15.00 -16.49
CA ASP A 68 9.65 -15.90 -17.49
C ASP A 68 9.59 -15.19 -18.86
N TRP A 69 10.73 -14.77 -19.36
CA TRP A 69 10.83 -13.96 -20.58
C TRP A 69 10.39 -14.69 -21.87
N GLY A 70 10.23 -16.01 -21.80
CA GLY A 70 9.76 -16.86 -22.92
C GLY A 70 8.26 -17.10 -22.92
N ALA A 71 7.50 -16.65 -21.90
CA ALA A 71 6.10 -17.00 -21.71
C ALA A 71 5.16 -15.79 -21.75
N ASP A 72 3.94 -16.01 -22.22
CA ASP A 72 2.82 -15.07 -22.08
C ASP A 72 2.23 -15.23 -20.68
N GLN A 73 2.62 -14.34 -19.78
CA GLN A 73 2.23 -14.41 -18.39
C GLN A 73 1.22 -13.33 -18.04
N GLU A 74 0.23 -13.70 -17.22
CA GLU A 74 -0.82 -12.82 -16.73
C GLU A 74 -0.67 -12.59 -15.23
N ILE A 75 -1.01 -11.37 -14.79
CA ILE A 75 -1.14 -11.01 -13.38
C ILE A 75 -2.52 -10.40 -13.13
N ILE A 76 -3.24 -10.90 -12.14
CA ILE A 76 -4.55 -10.39 -11.75
C ILE A 76 -4.37 -9.37 -10.63
N LEU A 77 -5.04 -8.21 -10.74
CA LEU A 77 -5.00 -7.17 -9.71
C LEU A 77 -6.24 -6.27 -9.78
N PRO A 78 -6.61 -5.57 -8.68
CA PRO A 78 -7.75 -4.67 -8.70
C PRO A 78 -7.48 -3.47 -9.60
N SER A 79 -8.51 -2.99 -10.30
CA SER A 79 -8.39 -1.74 -11.05
C SER A 79 -8.43 -0.50 -10.15
N TYR A 80 -9.07 -0.57 -8.98
CA TYR A 80 -9.11 0.50 -8.00
C TYR A 80 -7.87 0.44 -7.10
N THR A 81 -6.77 0.96 -7.60
CA THR A 81 -5.49 1.02 -6.88
C THR A 81 -4.62 2.17 -7.40
N PHE A 82 -3.49 2.40 -6.75
CA PHE A 82 -2.47 3.31 -7.26
C PHE A 82 -1.77 2.71 -8.49
N SER A 83 -1.39 3.55 -9.45
CA SER A 83 -0.83 3.10 -10.74
C SER A 83 0.41 2.21 -10.61
N SER A 84 1.22 2.38 -9.56
CA SER A 84 2.43 1.56 -9.34
C SER A 84 2.15 0.06 -9.25
N THR A 85 0.99 -0.32 -8.69
CA THR A 85 0.59 -1.73 -8.56
C THR A 85 0.53 -2.43 -9.92
N ALA A 86 -0.04 -1.78 -10.93
CA ALA A 86 -0.10 -2.32 -12.29
C ALA A 86 1.19 -2.04 -13.09
N ALA A 87 1.76 -0.84 -12.95
CA ALA A 87 2.91 -0.41 -13.74
C ALA A 87 4.15 -1.29 -13.53
N ALA A 88 4.39 -1.77 -12.31
CA ALA A 88 5.51 -2.64 -11.98
C ALA A 88 5.49 -3.93 -12.82
N PHE A 89 4.34 -4.57 -12.91
CA PHE A 89 4.16 -5.81 -13.68
C PHE A 89 4.09 -5.53 -15.19
N ALA A 90 3.39 -4.47 -15.61
CA ALA A 90 3.33 -4.09 -17.03
C ALA A 90 4.73 -3.80 -17.60
N ARG A 91 5.60 -3.12 -16.85
CA ARG A 91 7.01 -2.88 -17.23
C ARG A 91 7.81 -4.17 -17.39
N ALA A 92 7.53 -5.18 -16.58
CA ALA A 92 8.16 -6.49 -16.71
C ALA A 92 7.54 -7.34 -17.84
N GLY A 93 6.54 -6.82 -18.57
CA GLY A 93 5.92 -7.50 -19.72
C GLY A 93 4.82 -8.49 -19.36
N PHE A 94 4.23 -8.39 -18.17
CA PHE A 94 3.00 -9.14 -17.85
C PHE A 94 1.79 -8.52 -18.53
N LYS A 95 0.89 -9.37 -18.99
CA LYS A 95 -0.47 -8.96 -19.33
C LYS A 95 -1.25 -8.70 -18.04
N ILE A 96 -1.74 -7.48 -17.89
CA ILE A 96 -2.51 -7.07 -16.72
C ILE A 96 -3.96 -7.52 -16.88
N ILE A 97 -4.48 -8.26 -15.90
CA ILE A 97 -5.88 -8.69 -15.84
C ILE A 97 -6.52 -7.96 -14.66
N PHE A 98 -7.33 -6.95 -14.96
CA PHE A 98 -8.03 -6.21 -13.92
C PHE A 98 -9.23 -6.99 -13.39
N ALA A 99 -9.40 -6.98 -12.08
CA ALA A 99 -10.53 -7.56 -11.37
C ALA A 99 -11.39 -6.48 -10.72
N GLU A 100 -12.67 -6.80 -10.55
CA GLU A 100 -13.66 -5.97 -9.85
C GLU A 100 -13.31 -5.80 -8.37
N ILE A 101 -13.92 -4.80 -7.77
CA ILE A 101 -13.87 -4.58 -6.33
C ILE A 101 -15.14 -5.05 -5.62
N ASN A 102 -15.01 -5.37 -4.33
CA ASN A 102 -16.13 -5.43 -3.44
C ASN A 102 -16.52 -4.00 -3.01
N PRO A 103 -17.77 -3.56 -3.27
CA PRO A 103 -18.21 -2.20 -2.99
C PRO A 103 -18.14 -1.76 -1.51
N ARG A 104 -18.20 -2.71 -0.58
CA ARG A 104 -18.16 -2.41 0.87
C ARG A 104 -16.75 -2.13 1.37
N THR A 105 -15.76 -2.80 0.78
CA THR A 105 -14.37 -2.72 1.21
C THR A 105 -13.51 -1.88 0.28
N MET A 106 -13.95 -1.65 -0.96
CA MET A 106 -13.19 -1.04 -2.06
C MET A 106 -11.94 -1.83 -2.44
N MET A 107 -11.83 -3.09 -2.02
CA MET A 107 -10.73 -3.99 -2.31
C MET A 107 -11.17 -5.05 -3.33
N ILE A 108 -10.20 -5.74 -3.92
CA ILE A 108 -10.44 -6.77 -4.95
C ILE A 108 -11.48 -7.80 -4.51
N ASP A 109 -12.42 -8.13 -5.40
CA ASP A 109 -13.42 -9.18 -5.18
C ASP A 109 -12.82 -10.55 -5.51
N ILE A 110 -12.90 -11.48 -4.54
CA ILE A 110 -12.30 -12.81 -4.68
C ILE A 110 -13.01 -13.68 -5.70
N ALA A 111 -14.34 -13.53 -5.86
CA ALA A 111 -15.12 -14.33 -6.81
C ALA A 111 -14.80 -13.90 -8.25
N ASP A 112 -14.70 -12.59 -8.49
CA ASP A 112 -14.31 -12.04 -9.78
C ASP A 112 -12.85 -12.40 -10.11
N ALA A 113 -11.92 -12.22 -9.17
CA ALA A 113 -10.52 -12.62 -9.35
C ALA A 113 -10.38 -14.10 -9.69
N LYS A 114 -11.12 -14.98 -8.99
CA LYS A 114 -11.15 -16.41 -9.27
C LYS A 114 -11.63 -16.71 -10.69
N SER A 115 -12.65 -16.02 -11.17
CA SER A 115 -13.22 -16.26 -12.51
C SER A 115 -12.25 -15.90 -13.64
N LYS A 116 -11.24 -15.09 -13.36
CA LYS A 116 -10.24 -14.59 -14.31
C LYS A 116 -8.93 -15.40 -14.33
N ILE A 117 -8.82 -16.44 -13.48
CA ILE A 117 -7.64 -17.32 -13.49
C ILE A 117 -7.61 -18.15 -14.77
N THR A 118 -6.49 -18.12 -15.47
CA THR A 118 -6.19 -18.92 -16.67
C THR A 118 -4.91 -19.75 -16.46
N SER A 119 -4.55 -20.58 -17.43
CA SER A 119 -3.27 -21.30 -17.43
C SER A 119 -2.05 -20.38 -17.51
N ASN A 120 -2.23 -19.13 -17.92
CA ASN A 120 -1.16 -18.13 -18.04
C ASN A 120 -1.04 -17.26 -16.77
N THR A 121 -1.97 -17.38 -15.84
CA THR A 121 -1.96 -16.61 -14.59
C THR A 121 -0.81 -17.07 -13.70
N VAL A 122 0.09 -16.14 -13.35
CA VAL A 122 1.25 -16.39 -12.49
C VAL A 122 0.95 -16.03 -11.04
N GLY A 123 0.09 -15.03 -10.83
CA GLY A 123 -0.24 -14.57 -9.47
C GLY A 123 -1.39 -13.59 -9.42
N ILE A 124 -1.80 -13.32 -8.19
CA ILE A 124 -2.79 -12.31 -7.86
C ILE A 124 -2.12 -11.26 -6.95
N VAL A 125 -2.28 -9.99 -7.28
CA VAL A 125 -1.90 -8.88 -6.41
C VAL A 125 -3.15 -8.38 -5.70
N ILE A 126 -3.17 -8.47 -4.38
CA ILE A 126 -4.21 -7.83 -3.56
C ILE A 126 -3.68 -6.53 -3.00
N VAL A 127 -4.56 -5.54 -2.80
CA VAL A 127 -4.21 -4.24 -2.23
C VAL A 127 -4.96 -4.04 -0.93
N HIS A 128 -4.23 -3.81 0.16
CA HIS A 128 -4.80 -3.48 1.46
C HIS A 128 -5.12 -1.99 1.51
N TYR A 129 -6.41 -1.65 1.41
CA TYR A 129 -6.84 -0.27 1.25
C TYR A 129 -7.15 0.42 2.58
N GLY A 130 -6.66 1.66 2.73
CA GLY A 130 -6.95 2.50 3.89
C GLY A 130 -6.38 1.99 5.23
N GLY A 131 -5.54 0.95 5.22
CA GLY A 131 -5.06 0.27 6.42
C GLY A 131 -5.94 -0.90 6.85
N PHE A 132 -6.77 -1.42 5.95
CA PHE A 132 -7.64 -2.59 6.18
C PHE A 132 -7.25 -3.76 5.28
N GLY A 133 -7.51 -4.98 5.73
CA GLY A 133 -7.12 -6.20 5.04
C GLY A 133 -8.06 -6.59 3.90
N ALA A 134 -7.50 -7.07 2.81
CA ALA A 134 -8.20 -7.57 1.63
C ALA A 134 -8.47 -9.07 1.71
N ASP A 135 -8.76 -9.62 2.89
CA ASP A 135 -8.97 -11.06 3.12
C ASP A 135 -7.82 -11.91 2.55
N ALA A 136 -6.61 -11.57 2.95
CA ALA A 136 -5.40 -12.20 2.42
C ALA A 136 -5.36 -13.72 2.65
N LYS A 137 -5.97 -14.20 3.73
CA LYS A 137 -6.05 -15.65 4.02
C LYS A 137 -6.86 -16.40 2.96
N SER A 138 -8.03 -15.88 2.58
CA SER A 138 -8.84 -16.48 1.51
C SER A 138 -8.14 -16.43 0.16
N PHE A 139 -7.49 -15.29 -0.18
CA PHE A 139 -6.68 -15.21 -1.38
C PHE A 139 -5.47 -16.15 -1.37
N LYS A 140 -4.82 -16.37 -0.21
CA LYS A 140 -3.73 -17.35 -0.11
C LYS A 140 -4.20 -18.77 -0.40
N GLN A 141 -5.39 -19.14 0.09
CA GLN A 141 -6.00 -20.45 -0.20
C GLN A 141 -6.32 -20.58 -1.70
N LEU A 142 -6.91 -19.54 -2.30
CA LEU A 142 -7.21 -19.49 -3.74
C LEU A 142 -5.93 -19.66 -4.58
N CYS A 143 -4.90 -18.90 -4.28
CA CYS A 143 -3.62 -18.96 -4.99
C CYS A 143 -2.95 -20.33 -4.85
N HIS A 144 -2.95 -20.90 -3.63
CA HIS A 144 -2.39 -22.23 -3.39
C HIS A 144 -3.13 -23.31 -4.18
N ALA A 145 -4.48 -23.27 -4.21
CA ALA A 145 -5.29 -24.23 -4.96
C ALA A 145 -5.05 -24.20 -6.47
N ASN A 146 -4.57 -23.06 -7.01
CA ASN A 146 -4.27 -22.87 -8.43
C ASN A 146 -2.77 -22.87 -8.76
N SER A 147 -1.89 -23.13 -7.77
CA SER A 147 -0.42 -23.11 -7.93
C SER A 147 0.12 -21.79 -8.46
N ILE A 148 -0.47 -20.67 -8.07
CA ILE A 148 -0.06 -19.30 -8.41
C ILE A 148 0.36 -18.54 -7.15
N TYR A 149 1.06 -17.40 -7.31
CA TYR A 149 1.60 -16.61 -6.21
C TYR A 149 0.60 -15.56 -5.71
N LEU A 150 0.58 -15.33 -4.39
CA LEU A 150 -0.09 -14.19 -3.78
C LEU A 150 0.91 -13.08 -3.49
N ILE A 151 0.66 -11.90 -4.02
CA ILE A 151 1.41 -10.69 -3.77
C ILE A 151 0.53 -9.71 -2.99
N GLU A 152 1.01 -9.21 -1.86
CA GLU A 152 0.31 -8.21 -1.07
C GLU A 152 0.92 -6.82 -1.32
N ASP A 153 0.18 -5.94 -2.01
CA ASP A 153 0.46 -4.51 -1.97
C ASP A 153 -0.04 -3.96 -0.64
N ALA A 154 0.85 -3.94 0.34
CA ALA A 154 0.63 -3.47 1.69
C ALA A 154 1.12 -2.00 1.88
N ALA A 155 1.12 -1.20 0.79
CA ALA A 155 1.58 0.18 0.80
C ALA A 155 0.87 1.08 1.83
N GLN A 156 -0.30 0.68 2.31
CA GLN A 156 -1.09 1.40 3.31
C GLN A 156 -1.27 0.60 4.61
N ALA A 157 -0.61 -0.55 4.76
CA ALA A 157 -0.96 -1.52 5.79
C ALA A 157 0.21 -1.95 6.70
N PHE A 158 1.30 -1.19 6.77
CA PHE A 158 2.40 -1.53 7.68
C PHE A 158 1.90 -1.55 9.13
N GLY A 159 2.09 -2.69 9.81
CA GLY A 159 1.64 -2.92 11.18
C GLY A 159 0.19 -3.36 11.35
N CYS A 160 -0.61 -3.43 10.28
CA CYS A 160 -1.96 -4.00 10.32
C CYS A 160 -1.92 -5.52 10.49
N LEU A 161 -3.01 -6.08 11.03
CA LEU A 161 -3.15 -7.53 11.26
C LEU A 161 -4.45 -8.06 10.64
N GLU A 162 -4.39 -9.30 10.16
CA GLU A 162 -5.53 -10.17 9.89
C GLU A 162 -5.43 -11.39 10.82
N GLY A 163 -6.27 -11.42 11.87
CA GLY A 163 -6.09 -12.34 12.98
C GLY A 163 -4.74 -12.10 13.68
N ASP A 164 -3.88 -13.11 13.66
CA ASP A 164 -2.53 -13.11 14.24
C ASP A 164 -1.41 -12.78 13.24
N LYS A 165 -1.74 -12.55 11.97
CA LYS A 165 -0.76 -12.32 10.89
C LYS A 165 -0.72 -10.87 10.46
N HIS A 166 0.48 -10.32 10.30
CA HIS A 166 0.66 -9.00 9.72
C HIS A 166 0.31 -9.01 8.23
N LEU A 167 -0.47 -8.01 7.79
CA LEU A 167 -0.73 -7.79 6.37
C LEU A 167 0.58 -7.48 5.64
N GLY A 168 0.79 -8.09 4.48
CA GLY A 168 2.08 -8.10 3.77
C GLY A 168 2.99 -9.25 4.17
N THR A 169 2.50 -10.19 5.01
CA THR A 169 3.27 -11.39 5.43
C THR A 169 2.50 -12.69 5.22
N ILE A 170 1.30 -12.63 4.67
CA ILE A 170 0.42 -13.79 4.44
C ILE A 170 0.67 -14.38 3.06
N GLY A 171 0.90 -13.52 2.05
CA GLY A 171 1.25 -13.90 0.69
C GLY A 171 2.65 -14.48 0.55
N ASP A 172 3.08 -14.66 -0.67
CA ASP A 172 4.46 -15.06 -0.98
C ASP A 172 5.41 -13.88 -0.92
N PHE A 173 4.87 -12.68 -1.24
CA PHE A 173 5.56 -11.39 -1.22
C PHE A 173 4.66 -10.32 -0.61
N GLY A 174 5.27 -9.38 0.13
CA GLY A 174 4.61 -8.19 0.64
C GLY A 174 5.41 -6.93 0.37
N CYS A 175 4.74 -5.90 -0.14
CA CYS A 175 5.36 -4.65 -0.53
C CYS A 175 4.82 -3.49 0.32
N TYR A 176 5.68 -2.83 1.08
CA TYR A 176 5.33 -1.69 1.94
C TYR A 176 5.84 -0.38 1.38
N SER A 177 5.11 0.69 1.68
CA SER A 177 5.47 2.06 1.30
C SER A 177 5.78 2.91 2.52
N PHE A 178 6.85 3.68 2.41
CA PHE A 178 7.22 4.75 3.32
C PHE A 178 7.36 6.08 2.56
N HIS A 179 6.39 6.32 1.64
CA HIS A 179 6.22 7.61 0.98
C HIS A 179 5.72 8.66 1.98
N GLU A 180 5.95 9.96 1.73
CA GLU A 180 5.56 11.06 2.64
C GLU A 180 4.07 11.08 3.04
N THR A 181 3.20 10.50 2.21
CA THR A 181 1.77 10.39 2.50
C THR A 181 1.41 9.23 3.43
N LYS A 182 2.36 8.39 3.80
CA LYS A 182 2.13 7.22 4.67
C LYS A 182 2.27 7.59 6.15
N ASN A 183 1.78 6.71 7.01
CA ASN A 183 1.81 6.92 8.46
C ASN A 183 3.24 7.10 8.98
N LEU A 184 4.17 6.30 8.48
CA LEU A 184 5.61 6.43 8.68
C LEU A 184 6.26 6.64 7.31
N HIS A 185 7.21 7.55 7.21
CA HIS A 185 7.75 7.93 5.92
C HIS A 185 9.24 8.28 5.94
N ALA A 186 9.84 8.34 4.77
CA ALA A 186 11.18 8.87 4.54
C ALA A 186 11.21 9.79 3.31
N GLY A 187 10.08 10.52 3.08
CA GLY A 187 9.87 11.21 1.81
C GLY A 187 9.55 10.18 0.72
N LEU A 188 10.49 9.31 0.41
CA LEU A 188 10.33 8.17 -0.49
C LEU A 188 11.16 6.98 0.02
N SER A 189 10.52 5.87 0.31
CA SER A 189 11.14 4.58 0.64
C SER A 189 10.09 3.47 0.60
N GLY A 190 10.51 2.22 0.68
CA GLY A 190 9.65 1.04 0.73
C GLY A 190 10.37 -0.16 1.33
N ALA A 191 9.67 -1.28 1.40
CA ALA A 191 10.28 -2.56 1.77
C ALA A 191 9.60 -3.71 1.06
N LEU A 192 10.39 -4.69 0.68
CA LEU A 192 9.95 -5.99 0.17
C LEU A 192 10.12 -7.04 1.27
N VAL A 193 9.05 -7.77 1.55
CA VAL A 193 9.05 -8.98 2.36
C VAL A 193 8.97 -10.20 1.45
N ILE A 194 9.79 -11.22 1.73
CA ILE A 194 9.85 -12.46 0.96
C ILE A 194 9.61 -13.62 1.91
N GLN A 195 8.48 -14.31 1.75
CA GLN A 195 8.09 -15.44 2.60
C GLN A 195 8.71 -16.77 2.14
N ASN A 196 8.99 -16.91 0.85
CA ASN A 196 9.56 -18.12 0.28
C ASN A 196 11.07 -17.96 0.07
N ASP A 197 11.84 -18.66 0.89
CA ASP A 197 13.31 -18.56 0.92
C ASP A 197 13.98 -18.84 -0.44
N LYS A 198 13.34 -19.59 -1.35
CA LYS A 198 13.88 -19.86 -2.69
C LYS A 198 14.11 -18.60 -3.53
N PHE A 199 13.44 -17.50 -3.21
CA PHE A 199 13.54 -16.25 -3.94
C PHE A 199 14.56 -15.26 -3.36
N VAL A 200 15.08 -15.50 -2.15
CA VAL A 200 15.86 -14.51 -1.39
C VAL A 200 17.16 -14.14 -2.10
N ASP A 201 17.92 -15.11 -2.57
CA ASP A 201 19.19 -14.83 -3.25
C ASP A 201 18.96 -14.08 -4.56
N ARG A 202 18.03 -14.56 -5.38
CA ARG A 202 17.70 -13.91 -6.65
C ARG A 202 17.11 -12.50 -6.43
N ALA A 203 16.28 -12.30 -5.40
CA ALA A 203 15.78 -10.98 -5.02
C ALA A 203 16.91 -10.03 -4.62
N THR A 204 17.90 -10.53 -3.89
CA THR A 204 19.07 -9.75 -3.48
C THR A 204 19.91 -9.32 -4.68
N HIS A 205 20.09 -10.21 -5.68
CA HIS A 205 20.75 -9.85 -6.92
C HIS A 205 20.01 -8.75 -7.68
N ILE A 206 18.68 -8.93 -7.89
CA ILE A 206 17.83 -7.97 -8.58
C ILE A 206 17.86 -6.61 -7.87
N TRP A 207 17.74 -6.62 -6.53
CA TRP A 207 17.78 -5.44 -5.68
C TRP A 207 19.07 -4.64 -5.83
N GLU A 208 20.20 -5.33 -6.06
CA GLU A 208 21.53 -4.76 -6.18
C GLU A 208 22.04 -4.80 -7.65
N ARG A 209 21.21 -4.31 -8.58
CA ARG A 209 21.54 -4.12 -10.00
C ARG A 209 21.81 -5.42 -10.77
N GLY A 210 21.28 -6.53 -10.31
CA GLY A 210 21.49 -7.83 -10.92
C GLY A 210 22.91 -8.39 -10.69
N THR A 211 23.54 -8.02 -9.55
CA THR A 211 24.92 -8.41 -9.27
C THR A 211 25.02 -9.30 -8.03
N ASN A 212 26.06 -10.12 -8.00
CA ASN A 212 26.39 -10.98 -6.84
C ASN A 212 27.24 -10.27 -5.76
N ARG A 213 27.13 -8.94 -5.66
CA ARG A 213 27.96 -8.14 -4.72
C ARG A 213 27.87 -8.61 -3.28
N GLN A 214 26.67 -8.99 -2.80
CA GLN A 214 26.49 -9.44 -1.42
C GLN A 214 27.22 -10.76 -1.14
N GLU A 215 27.27 -11.67 -2.13
CA GLU A 215 28.03 -12.91 -2.02
C GLU A 215 29.53 -12.64 -1.92
N VAL A 216 30.05 -11.73 -2.75
CA VAL A 216 31.45 -11.31 -2.69
C VAL A 216 31.80 -10.69 -1.34
N LEU A 217 30.94 -9.80 -0.81
CA LEU A 217 31.15 -9.19 0.50
C LEU A 217 31.11 -10.19 1.67
N LYS A 218 30.39 -11.29 1.51
CA LYS A 218 30.32 -12.40 2.48
C LYS A 218 31.43 -13.44 2.27
N GLY A 219 32.28 -13.30 1.26
CA GLY A 219 33.30 -14.28 0.89
C GLY A 219 32.75 -15.58 0.28
N LEU A 220 31.53 -15.55 -0.24
CA LEU A 220 30.87 -16.69 -0.88
C LEU A 220 31.14 -16.77 -2.39
N ALA A 221 31.66 -15.70 -2.99
CA ALA A 221 32.05 -15.62 -4.38
C ALA A 221 33.36 -14.82 -4.50
N ASP A 222 34.24 -15.26 -5.41
CA ASP A 222 35.58 -14.65 -5.58
C ASP A 222 35.53 -13.38 -6.45
N LYS A 223 34.52 -13.28 -7.35
CA LYS A 223 34.44 -12.20 -8.34
C LYS A 223 33.08 -11.55 -8.37
N TYR A 224 33.08 -10.23 -8.43
CA TYR A 224 31.93 -9.40 -8.70
C TYR A 224 31.52 -9.55 -10.19
N SER A 225 30.27 -9.88 -10.43
CA SER A 225 29.74 -10.06 -11.79
C SER A 225 28.26 -9.69 -11.90
N TRP A 226 27.82 -9.45 -13.12
CA TRP A 226 26.41 -9.28 -13.46
C TRP A 226 25.80 -10.66 -13.71
N VAL A 227 24.85 -11.07 -12.88
CA VAL A 227 24.28 -12.43 -12.85
C VAL A 227 22.78 -12.48 -13.15
N GLU A 228 22.09 -11.33 -13.07
CA GLU A 228 20.64 -11.26 -13.24
C GLU A 228 20.25 -9.89 -13.82
N ILE A 229 19.04 -9.77 -14.40
CA ILE A 229 18.45 -8.47 -14.74
C ILE A 229 17.93 -7.84 -13.44
N GLY A 230 18.39 -6.64 -13.13
CA GLY A 230 18.02 -5.96 -11.89
C GLY A 230 18.10 -4.44 -12.01
N GLY A 231 17.88 -3.76 -10.89
CA GLY A 231 17.92 -2.31 -10.80
C GLY A 231 18.60 -1.81 -9.52
N SER A 232 18.77 -0.52 -9.41
CA SER A 232 19.28 0.13 -8.20
C SER A 232 18.12 0.41 -7.27
N PHE A 233 17.62 -0.63 -6.58
CA PHE A 233 16.36 -0.58 -5.84
C PHE A 233 16.50 -0.28 -4.34
N TYR A 234 17.70 -0.11 -3.82
CA TYR A 234 17.92 0.23 -2.42
C TYR A 234 17.93 1.75 -2.19
N PRO A 235 17.48 2.23 -1.02
CA PRO A 235 17.52 3.64 -0.68
C PRO A 235 18.95 4.09 -0.37
N THR A 236 19.15 5.41 -0.33
CA THR A 236 20.35 5.99 0.26
C THR A 236 20.33 5.83 1.79
N GLU A 237 21.51 5.89 2.44
CA GLU A 237 21.58 5.89 3.92
C GLU A 237 20.91 7.14 4.54
N LEU A 238 20.79 8.25 3.81
CA LEU A 238 20.03 9.42 4.26
C LEU A 238 18.54 9.12 4.40
N GLN A 239 17.94 8.45 3.40
CA GLN A 239 16.54 8.00 3.46
C GLN A 239 16.34 6.94 4.55
N ALA A 240 17.27 5.98 4.65
CA ALA A 240 17.23 4.94 5.67
C ALA A 240 17.35 5.51 7.09
N ALA A 241 18.20 6.52 7.30
CA ALA A 241 18.35 7.20 8.59
C ALA A 241 17.07 7.94 8.99
N PHE A 242 16.47 8.68 8.06
CA PHE A 242 15.18 9.32 8.26
C PHE A 242 14.11 8.29 8.63
N LEU A 243 13.99 7.22 7.84
CA LEU A 243 13.02 6.15 8.10
C LEU A 243 13.24 5.48 9.47
N CYS A 244 14.48 5.29 9.88
CA CYS A 244 14.80 4.67 11.16
C CYS A 244 14.21 5.48 12.34
N ALA A 245 14.31 6.81 12.31
CA ALA A 245 13.70 7.68 13.32
C ALA A 245 12.17 7.52 13.34
N GLN A 246 11.56 7.45 12.18
CA GLN A 246 10.12 7.24 12.02
C GLN A 246 9.66 5.87 12.54
N LEU A 247 10.38 4.80 12.20
CA LEU A 247 10.07 3.44 12.65
C LEU A 247 10.11 3.30 14.17
N GLU A 248 11.08 3.96 14.84
CA GLU A 248 11.17 3.98 16.30
C GLU A 248 9.98 4.69 16.98
N SER A 249 9.24 5.52 16.27
CA SER A 249 8.04 6.20 16.78
C SER A 249 6.74 5.48 16.43
N PHE A 250 6.80 4.26 15.90
CA PHE A 250 5.65 3.51 15.40
C PHE A 250 4.46 3.54 16.37
N ASP A 251 4.67 3.16 17.64
CA ASP A 251 3.56 3.02 18.59
C ASP A 251 2.89 4.37 18.93
N ASN A 252 3.66 5.45 19.01
CA ASN A 252 3.12 6.80 19.23
C ASN A 252 2.28 7.24 18.01
N ASN A 253 2.85 7.13 16.81
CA ASN A 253 2.15 7.47 15.57
C ASN A 253 0.84 6.69 15.42
N PHE A 254 0.88 5.38 15.68
CA PHE A 254 -0.29 4.51 15.63
C PHE A 254 -1.38 4.95 16.61
N ASN A 255 -1.05 5.24 17.87
CA ASN A 255 -2.02 5.62 18.91
C ASN A 255 -2.68 6.98 18.60
N GLU A 256 -1.92 7.95 18.09
CA GLU A 256 -2.46 9.24 17.67
C GLU A 256 -3.46 9.08 16.54
N ARG A 257 -3.11 8.33 15.48
CA ARG A 257 -4.00 8.06 14.35
C ARG A 257 -5.26 7.31 14.77
N LYS A 258 -5.13 6.33 15.66
CA LYS A 258 -6.26 5.62 16.25
C LYS A 258 -7.25 6.56 16.90
N ASN A 259 -6.75 7.48 17.71
CA ASN A 259 -7.60 8.46 18.41
C ASN A 259 -8.36 9.38 17.43
N ILE A 260 -7.70 9.83 16.36
CA ILE A 260 -8.32 10.69 15.34
C ILE A 260 -9.36 9.88 14.53
N PHE A 261 -9.00 8.67 14.10
CA PHE A 261 -9.90 7.77 13.39
C PHE A 261 -11.15 7.47 14.19
N GLN A 262 -11.03 7.26 15.52
CA GLN A 262 -12.14 7.02 16.43
C GLN A 262 -13.13 8.19 16.44
N GLY A 263 -12.62 9.42 16.29
CA GLY A 263 -13.48 10.62 16.18
C GLY A 263 -14.42 10.55 14.97
N TYR A 264 -13.94 10.11 13.82
CA TYR A 264 -14.78 9.85 12.65
C TYR A 264 -15.74 8.69 12.90
N TYR A 265 -15.19 7.57 13.36
CA TYR A 265 -15.92 6.31 13.50
C TYR A 265 -17.14 6.46 14.45
N ASP A 266 -16.99 7.10 15.60
CA ASP A 266 -18.05 7.30 16.56
C ASP A 266 -19.27 8.02 15.96
N VAL A 267 -19.03 9.02 15.11
CA VAL A 267 -20.08 9.82 14.47
C VAL A 267 -20.77 9.05 13.36
N PHE A 268 -19.99 8.40 12.46
CA PHE A 268 -20.56 7.62 11.37
C PHE A 268 -21.30 6.38 11.87
N ALA A 269 -20.79 5.69 12.90
CA ALA A 269 -21.45 4.55 13.53
C ALA A 269 -22.82 4.92 14.13
N GLY A 270 -23.01 6.16 14.60
CA GLY A 270 -24.30 6.68 15.04
C GLY A 270 -25.29 7.01 13.93
N SER A 271 -24.88 6.91 12.64
CA SER A 271 -25.64 7.35 11.48
C SER A 271 -25.95 6.22 10.49
N HIS A 272 -26.10 4.99 10.94
CA HIS A 272 -26.35 3.79 10.11
C HIS A 272 -27.55 3.91 9.15
N ASN A 273 -28.57 4.68 9.50
CA ASN A 273 -29.78 4.89 8.69
C ASN A 273 -29.55 5.70 7.42
N LEU A 274 -28.39 6.28 7.24
CA LEU A 274 -28.05 7.07 6.05
C LEU A 274 -27.45 6.24 4.91
N GLY A 275 -27.22 4.94 5.11
CA GLY A 275 -26.78 4.02 4.07
C GLY A 275 -25.36 4.26 3.54
N PHE A 276 -24.49 4.91 4.32
CA PHE A 276 -23.08 5.06 3.96
C PHE A 276 -22.33 3.76 4.16
N TYR A 277 -21.34 3.49 3.27
CA TYR A 277 -20.27 2.55 3.58
C TYR A 277 -19.06 3.33 4.07
N TYR A 278 -18.42 2.85 5.11
CA TYR A 278 -17.20 3.40 5.70
C TYR A 278 -16.38 2.26 6.30
N PRO A 279 -15.09 2.47 6.67
CA PRO A 279 -14.26 1.41 7.21
C PRO A 279 -14.88 0.78 8.47
N GLU A 280 -15.13 -0.52 8.42
CA GLU A 280 -15.67 -1.28 9.56
C GLU A 280 -14.52 -1.79 10.44
N ILE A 281 -14.61 -1.55 11.74
CA ILE A 281 -13.72 -2.13 12.74
C ILE A 281 -14.27 -3.50 13.10
N SER A 282 -13.51 -4.56 12.87
CA SER A 282 -13.84 -5.92 13.29
C SER A 282 -12.78 -6.47 14.24
N ASN A 283 -13.12 -7.53 14.97
CA ASN A 283 -12.15 -8.22 15.84
C ASN A 283 -11.10 -9.01 15.03
N ASP A 284 -11.39 -9.30 13.77
CA ASP A 284 -10.51 -10.09 12.90
C ASP A 284 -9.41 -9.26 12.24
N PHE A 285 -9.53 -7.93 12.23
CA PHE A 285 -8.59 -7.02 11.61
C PHE A 285 -8.14 -5.91 12.56
N SER A 286 -6.83 -5.69 12.64
CA SER A 286 -6.26 -4.51 13.30
C SER A 286 -5.74 -3.56 12.24
N SER A 287 -6.28 -2.34 12.22
CA SER A 287 -5.89 -1.27 11.29
C SER A 287 -4.76 -0.41 11.83
N ASN A 288 -3.94 0.15 10.96
CA ASN A 288 -3.02 1.25 11.27
C ASN A 288 -3.67 2.63 11.10
N TYR A 289 -4.97 2.66 10.82
CA TYR A 289 -5.75 3.88 10.67
C TYR A 289 -5.17 4.83 9.62
N HIS A 290 -4.78 4.26 8.45
CA HIS A 290 -4.15 5.04 7.38
C HIS A 290 -5.11 6.05 6.76
N ALA A 291 -6.35 5.68 6.52
CA ALA A 291 -7.35 6.58 5.94
C ALA A 291 -8.74 6.33 6.52
N PHE A 292 -9.55 7.38 6.59
CA PHE A 292 -10.99 7.29 6.76
C PHE A 292 -11.67 7.68 5.45
N TRP A 293 -12.57 6.84 4.96
CA TRP A 293 -13.28 7.04 3.72
C TRP A 293 -14.78 6.79 3.88
N VAL A 294 -15.59 7.43 3.04
CA VAL A 294 -17.03 7.27 3.02
C VAL A 294 -17.48 7.06 1.58
N VAL A 295 -18.32 6.06 1.35
CA VAL A 295 -18.97 5.82 0.06
C VAL A 295 -20.42 6.31 0.14
N PHE A 296 -20.77 7.24 -0.74
CA PHE A 296 -22.09 7.85 -0.83
C PHE A 296 -23.02 7.11 -1.80
N SER A 297 -24.30 7.52 -1.86
CA SER A 297 -25.32 6.85 -2.68
C SER A 297 -25.12 7.05 -4.18
N CYS A 298 -24.59 8.20 -4.60
CA CYS A 298 -24.32 8.53 -5.99
C CYS A 298 -23.11 9.47 -6.12
N PRO A 299 -22.53 9.59 -7.34
CA PRO A 299 -21.41 10.51 -7.59
C PRO A 299 -21.74 11.97 -7.31
N GLU A 300 -22.97 12.40 -7.61
CA GLU A 300 -23.42 13.79 -7.43
C GLU A 300 -23.44 14.17 -5.95
N GLU A 301 -23.88 13.27 -5.06
CA GLU A 301 -23.84 13.46 -3.61
C GLU A 301 -22.38 13.59 -3.12
N CYS A 302 -21.52 12.72 -3.61
CA CYS A 302 -20.09 12.75 -3.27
C CYS A 302 -19.43 14.08 -3.67
N ASP A 303 -19.68 14.55 -4.90
CA ASP A 303 -19.16 15.81 -5.42
C ASP A 303 -19.72 17.03 -4.68
N PHE A 304 -21.04 17.05 -4.42
CA PHE A 304 -21.67 18.10 -3.63
C PHE A 304 -20.98 18.25 -2.27
N ILE A 305 -20.85 17.16 -1.53
CA ILE A 305 -20.22 17.16 -0.20
C ILE A 305 -18.76 17.59 -0.30
N ARG A 306 -18.00 17.08 -1.27
CA ARG A 306 -16.61 17.45 -1.48
C ARG A 306 -16.44 18.96 -1.72
N LEU A 307 -17.25 19.54 -2.58
CA LEU A 307 -17.21 20.97 -2.90
C LEU A 307 -17.58 21.83 -1.68
N ARG A 308 -18.61 21.43 -0.94
CA ARG A 308 -19.02 22.13 0.28
C ARG A 308 -17.93 22.06 1.37
N LEU A 309 -17.26 20.91 1.55
CA LEU A 309 -16.13 20.80 2.49
C LEU A 309 -14.99 21.79 2.15
N VAL A 310 -14.72 22.00 0.85
CA VAL A 310 -13.71 23.01 0.41
C VAL A 310 -14.11 24.44 0.85
N GLU A 311 -15.41 24.79 0.83
CA GLU A 311 -15.90 26.09 1.33
C GLU A 311 -15.58 26.26 2.84
N TYR A 312 -15.66 25.17 3.60
CA TYR A 312 -15.25 25.12 5.02
C TYR A 312 -13.72 24.99 5.22
N LYS A 313 -12.94 25.10 4.13
CA LYS A 313 -11.47 24.96 4.15
C LYS A 313 -10.99 23.59 4.63
N ILE A 314 -11.74 22.54 4.30
CA ILE A 314 -11.43 21.13 4.58
C ILE A 314 -11.10 20.45 3.25
N SER A 315 -9.90 19.88 3.16
CA SER A 315 -9.45 19.15 1.96
C SER A 315 -9.86 17.68 2.05
N ALA A 316 -10.78 17.25 1.18
CA ALA A 316 -11.18 15.87 1.04
C ALA A 316 -11.05 15.44 -0.44
N TYR A 317 -10.68 14.18 -0.70
CA TYR A 317 -10.37 13.73 -2.04
C TYR A 317 -11.15 12.47 -2.42
N ILE A 318 -11.69 12.46 -3.65
CA ILE A 318 -12.17 11.25 -4.30
C ILE A 318 -10.99 10.28 -4.42
N GLY A 319 -11.26 8.99 -4.20
CA GLY A 319 -10.23 7.95 -4.20
C GLY A 319 -9.50 7.81 -5.54
N TYR A 320 -8.98 6.63 -5.84
CA TYR A 320 -8.27 6.44 -7.10
C TYR A 320 -9.21 6.49 -8.30
N VAL A 321 -8.72 7.03 -9.42
CA VAL A 321 -9.32 6.80 -10.73
C VAL A 321 -9.02 5.36 -11.12
N PRO A 322 -10.00 4.56 -11.56
CA PRO A 322 -9.79 3.18 -11.96
C PRO A 322 -8.74 3.05 -13.07
N LEU A 323 -7.86 2.07 -12.95
CA LEU A 323 -6.76 1.92 -13.91
C LEU A 323 -7.23 1.41 -15.27
N HIS A 324 -8.27 0.58 -15.33
CA HIS A 324 -8.81 0.05 -16.60
C HIS A 324 -9.40 1.14 -17.49
N SER A 325 -10.07 2.14 -16.92
CA SER A 325 -10.64 3.29 -17.63
C SER A 325 -9.65 4.45 -17.83
N SER A 326 -8.43 4.33 -17.31
CA SER A 326 -7.36 5.29 -17.55
C SER A 326 -6.85 5.23 -18.99
N LYS A 327 -6.10 6.26 -19.43
CA LYS A 327 -5.49 6.28 -20.77
C LYS A 327 -4.67 5.02 -21.07
N VAL A 328 -3.94 4.50 -20.07
CA VAL A 328 -3.11 3.28 -20.22
C VAL A 328 -4.01 2.05 -20.27
N GLY A 329 -5.02 1.94 -19.40
CA GLY A 329 -5.97 0.82 -19.41
C GLY A 329 -6.69 0.70 -20.75
N ILE A 330 -7.16 1.83 -21.29
CA ILE A 330 -7.77 1.87 -22.63
C ILE A 330 -6.78 1.41 -23.72
N SER A 331 -5.51 1.80 -23.65
CA SER A 331 -4.48 1.33 -24.59
C SER A 331 -4.16 -0.17 -24.46
N MET A 332 -4.47 -0.78 -23.31
CA MET A 332 -4.43 -2.23 -23.08
C MET A 332 -5.67 -2.96 -23.57
N GLY A 333 -6.66 -2.24 -24.11
CA GLY A 333 -7.90 -2.79 -24.69
C GLY A 333 -9.09 -2.80 -23.74
N TYR A 334 -8.97 -2.25 -22.53
CA TYR A 334 -10.08 -2.12 -21.59
C TYR A 334 -11.04 -1.00 -21.93
N LYS A 335 -12.29 -1.13 -21.45
CA LYS A 335 -13.35 -0.14 -21.51
C LYS A 335 -13.91 0.11 -20.10
N PRO A 336 -14.51 1.29 -19.83
CA PRO A 336 -15.12 1.57 -18.52
C PRO A 336 -16.12 0.50 -18.07
N ASP A 337 -16.94 -0.03 -19.00
CA ASP A 337 -17.98 -1.01 -18.72
C ASP A 337 -17.44 -2.42 -18.38
N ASP A 338 -16.15 -2.70 -18.62
CA ASP A 338 -15.54 -3.99 -18.32
C ASP A 338 -15.48 -4.27 -16.82
N LEU A 339 -15.50 -3.21 -15.99
CA LEU A 339 -15.48 -3.27 -14.52
C LEU A 339 -16.49 -2.26 -13.95
N ALA A 340 -17.76 -2.53 -14.16
CA ALA A 340 -18.86 -1.59 -13.89
C ALA A 340 -18.99 -1.21 -12.41
N LEU A 341 -18.77 -2.15 -11.48
CA LEU A 341 -18.79 -1.85 -10.03
C LEU A 341 -17.63 -0.94 -9.65
N THR A 342 -16.43 -1.24 -10.13
CA THR A 342 -15.25 -0.41 -9.89
C THR A 342 -15.46 1.01 -10.39
N GLU A 343 -15.96 1.17 -11.63
CA GLU A 343 -16.23 2.49 -12.21
C GLU A 343 -17.28 3.27 -11.40
N GLN A 344 -18.38 2.61 -11.04
CA GLN A 344 -19.46 3.22 -10.29
C GLN A 344 -19.04 3.67 -8.88
N TYR A 345 -18.34 2.81 -8.13
CA TYR A 345 -18.03 3.07 -6.72
C TYR A 345 -16.81 3.98 -6.55
N SER A 346 -15.87 3.99 -7.49
CA SER A 346 -14.73 4.92 -7.46
C SER A 346 -15.13 6.40 -7.50
N GLN A 347 -16.29 6.71 -8.07
CA GLN A 347 -16.82 8.07 -8.15
C GLN A 347 -17.67 8.46 -6.92
N ARG A 348 -17.97 7.52 -6.03
CA ARG A 348 -18.79 7.73 -4.83
C ARG A 348 -17.99 7.77 -3.54
N ILE A 349 -16.70 7.45 -3.57
CA ILE A 349 -15.84 7.39 -2.40
C ILE A 349 -15.14 8.72 -2.16
N LEU A 350 -15.28 9.24 -0.95
CA LEU A 350 -14.57 10.43 -0.48
C LEU A 350 -13.67 10.05 0.70
N ARG A 351 -12.40 10.35 0.60
CA ARG A 351 -11.44 10.22 1.70
C ARG A 351 -11.40 11.52 2.48
N LEU A 352 -11.63 11.43 3.77
CA LEU A 352 -11.59 12.55 4.71
C LEU A 352 -10.15 12.78 5.22
N PRO A 353 -9.81 14.00 5.67
CA PRO A 353 -8.48 14.29 6.22
C PRO A 353 -8.13 13.37 7.39
N LEU A 354 -6.92 12.82 7.41
CA LEU A 354 -6.42 12.07 8.56
C LEU A 354 -4.91 12.12 8.63
N HIS A 355 -4.36 12.92 9.54
CA HIS A 355 -2.92 13.02 9.81
C HIS A 355 -2.68 13.34 11.29
N ASN A 356 -1.48 13.04 11.79
CA ASN A 356 -1.16 13.09 13.23
C ASN A 356 -1.28 14.49 13.87
N ASN A 357 -1.25 15.56 13.08
CA ASN A 357 -1.42 16.93 13.58
C ASN A 357 -2.90 17.30 13.84
N MET A 358 -3.86 16.42 13.49
CA MET A 358 -5.28 16.61 13.78
C MET A 358 -5.62 16.22 15.21
N LYS A 359 -6.74 16.79 15.70
CA LYS A 359 -7.35 16.39 16.97
C LYS A 359 -8.58 15.51 16.72
N ASN A 360 -8.91 14.65 17.67
CA ASN A 360 -10.16 13.87 17.65
C ASN A 360 -11.40 14.77 17.48
N SER A 361 -11.43 15.93 18.11
CA SER A 361 -12.54 16.88 17.99
C SER A 361 -12.69 17.47 16.59
N GLU A 362 -11.59 17.64 15.84
CA GLU A 362 -11.64 18.07 14.44
C GLU A 362 -12.21 16.96 13.55
N ALA A 363 -11.79 15.71 13.78
CA ALA A 363 -12.37 14.57 13.09
C ALA A 363 -13.87 14.44 13.32
N LYS A 364 -14.35 14.59 14.58
CA LYS A 364 -15.78 14.62 14.91
C LYS A 364 -16.51 15.75 14.18
N PHE A 365 -15.96 16.96 14.22
CA PHE A 365 -16.55 18.11 13.52
C PHE A 365 -16.70 17.87 12.02
N ILE A 366 -15.66 17.32 11.37
CA ILE A 366 -15.68 17.02 9.93
C ILE A 366 -16.70 15.92 9.62
N ALA A 367 -16.81 14.90 10.48
CA ALA A 367 -17.82 13.85 10.35
C ALA A 367 -19.25 14.39 10.46
N ASP A 368 -19.54 15.18 11.50
CA ASP A 368 -20.85 15.81 11.71
C ASP A 368 -21.23 16.72 10.56
N LEU A 369 -20.28 17.53 10.06
CA LEU A 369 -20.48 18.39 8.90
C LEU A 369 -20.77 17.55 7.64
N THR A 370 -20.03 16.49 7.40
CA THR A 370 -20.23 15.58 6.27
C THR A 370 -21.63 14.97 6.28
N ILE A 371 -22.09 14.51 7.45
CA ILE A 371 -23.44 13.95 7.61
C ILE A 371 -24.52 15.03 7.42
N LYS A 372 -24.29 16.23 7.94
CA LYS A 372 -25.22 17.37 7.74
C LYS A 372 -25.36 17.70 6.26
N LEU A 373 -24.26 17.79 5.52
CA LEU A 373 -24.25 18.07 4.08
C LEU A 373 -24.94 16.97 3.25
N ALA A 374 -24.75 15.71 3.66
CA ALA A 374 -25.46 14.60 3.01
C ALA A 374 -26.98 14.66 3.22
N LYS A 375 -27.45 15.07 4.40
CA LYS A 375 -28.89 15.33 4.64
C LYS A 375 -29.40 16.49 3.79
N GLU A 376 -28.66 17.60 3.76
CA GLU A 376 -28.98 18.78 2.95
C GLU A 376 -29.10 18.43 1.43
N TYR A 377 -28.25 17.54 0.92
CA TYR A 377 -28.32 17.09 -0.46
C TYR A 377 -29.58 16.26 -0.75
N ARG A 378 -30.05 15.48 0.22
CA ARG A 378 -31.16 14.52 0.06
C ARG A 378 -32.55 15.13 0.32
N GLU A 379 -32.62 16.31 0.95
CA GLU A 379 -33.85 17.12 1.14
C GLU A 379 -34.20 17.90 -0.14
#